data_b50078dddb011ba82dc20cf7a4336b5a
#
_entry.id   b50078dddb011ba82dc20cf7a4336b5a
#
_cell.length_a   1.000
_cell.length_b   1.000
_cell.length_c   1.000
_cell.angle_alpha   90.00
_cell.angle_beta   90.00
_cell.angle_gamma   90.00
#
_symmetry.space_group_name_H-M   'P 1'
#
loop_
_entity.id
_entity.type
_entity.pdbx_description
1 polymer ?
#
loop_
_entity_poly.entity_id
_entity_poly.type
_entity_poly.pdbx_seq_one_letter_code
_entity_poly.pdbx_strand_id
1 'polypeptide(L)'
;MDTFVDSSWYYLRYLDSHSADKPFEKADADAWTPVNQYIGGIEHAVMHLLYARFFHKSLRDLGYVDTNEPFKKLLTQGMVLGPSFYSQNERRYLFPREAEFKDGKAFSIKTGEELVTKVEKMSKSKNNGVDPEEIVKEYGADSSRVFTLFAAPPEKELEWNMNGLAGAYRFINRLYLLVSGTAEFSDHNAKSENHYGVELKKRNQKDEEIQKKLHQTVKKVTESIEDDFHFNTAIAAVMELLNDMTTYKQEVIDKDNISSESKKIWREVLEKTILLIAPFAPHVADEL
;
A
#
# COMPACT_ATOMS: atom_id res chain seq x y z
N MET A 1 -4.69 11.02 -35.13
CA MET A 1 -3.47 10.45 -34.52
C MET A 1 -3.90 9.29 -33.64
N ASP A 2 -3.16 8.20 -33.60
CA ASP A 2 -3.46 7.06 -32.72
C ASP A 2 -3.35 7.51 -31.26
N THR A 3 -4.27 7.06 -30.40
CA THR A 3 -4.29 7.39 -28.96
C THR A 3 -3.07 6.91 -28.20
N PHE A 4 -2.33 5.94 -28.74
CA PHE A 4 -1.11 5.41 -28.14
C PHE A 4 0.16 6.19 -28.45
N VAL A 5 0.13 7.20 -29.34
CA VAL A 5 1.34 7.97 -29.71
C VAL A 5 1.87 8.71 -28.50
N ASP A 6 1.05 9.52 -27.84
CA ASP A 6 1.48 10.33 -26.70
C ASP A 6 1.87 9.46 -25.51
N SER A 7 1.10 8.41 -25.24
CA SER A 7 1.39 7.46 -24.14
C SER A 7 2.67 6.66 -24.36
N SER A 8 3.20 6.61 -25.58
CA SER A 8 4.41 5.84 -25.91
C SER A 8 5.71 6.51 -25.48
N TRP A 9 5.69 7.82 -25.24
CA TRP A 9 6.89 8.59 -24.89
C TRP A 9 6.67 9.68 -23.82
N TYR A 10 5.48 9.73 -23.18
CA TYR A 10 5.11 10.72 -22.19
C TYR A 10 6.13 10.86 -21.05
N TYR A 11 6.76 9.75 -20.63
CA TYR A 11 7.77 9.74 -19.57
C TYR A 11 9.01 10.57 -19.92
N LEU A 12 9.35 10.72 -21.21
CA LEU A 12 10.39 11.63 -21.68
C LEU A 12 9.88 13.07 -21.69
N ARG A 13 8.64 13.29 -22.16
CA ARG A 13 8.03 14.62 -22.16
C ARG A 13 7.91 15.22 -20.75
N TYR A 14 7.69 14.41 -19.74
CA TYR A 14 7.59 14.86 -18.35
C TYR A 14 8.91 15.47 -17.80
N LEU A 15 10.05 15.14 -18.40
CA LEU A 15 11.33 15.68 -17.99
C LEU A 15 11.43 17.19 -18.26
N ASP A 16 10.73 17.67 -19.31
CA ASP A 16 10.70 19.08 -19.69
C ASP A 16 9.31 19.49 -20.21
N SER A 17 8.31 19.37 -19.35
CA SER A 17 6.90 19.57 -19.70
C SER A 17 6.55 21.00 -20.13
N HIS A 18 7.35 21.98 -19.74
CA HIS A 18 7.12 23.41 -20.02
C HIS A 18 7.85 23.94 -21.25
N SER A 19 8.76 23.17 -21.84
CA SER A 19 9.46 23.57 -23.05
C SER A 19 8.49 23.74 -24.24
N ALA A 20 8.55 24.86 -24.92
CA ALA A 20 7.77 25.15 -26.13
C ALA A 20 8.50 24.75 -27.41
N ASP A 21 9.82 24.72 -27.37
CA ASP A 21 10.68 24.60 -28.57
C ASP A 21 11.18 23.19 -28.81
N LYS A 22 11.25 22.38 -27.74
CA LYS A 22 11.77 21.00 -27.78
C LYS A 22 10.84 20.05 -27.07
N PRO A 23 10.81 18.75 -27.48
CA PRO A 23 10.05 17.73 -26.76
C PRO A 23 10.61 17.46 -25.36
N PHE A 24 11.94 17.48 -25.22
CA PHE A 24 12.73 17.36 -23.97
C PHE A 24 14.20 17.66 -24.27
N GLU A 25 15.00 17.91 -23.23
CA GLU A 25 16.45 18.02 -23.33
C GLU A 25 17.11 16.63 -23.31
N LYS A 26 18.05 16.40 -24.23
CA LYS A 26 18.77 15.11 -24.30
C LYS A 26 19.52 14.79 -23.01
N ALA A 27 20.16 15.80 -22.40
CA ALA A 27 20.91 15.60 -21.16
C ALA A 27 20.02 15.10 -20.01
N ASP A 28 18.78 15.60 -19.91
CA ASP A 28 17.82 15.15 -18.92
C ASP A 28 17.33 13.74 -19.24
N ALA A 29 17.05 13.46 -20.51
CA ALA A 29 16.66 12.13 -20.94
C ALA A 29 17.73 11.08 -20.62
N ASP A 30 19.00 11.37 -20.89
CA ASP A 30 20.12 10.47 -20.60
C ASP A 30 20.37 10.28 -19.09
N ALA A 31 20.09 11.32 -18.28
CA ALA A 31 20.23 11.24 -16.82
C ALA A 31 19.10 10.44 -16.15
N TRP A 32 17.87 10.50 -16.68
CA TRP A 32 16.69 9.89 -16.07
C TRP A 32 16.22 8.58 -16.72
N THR A 33 16.81 8.18 -17.86
CA THR A 33 16.51 6.91 -18.49
C THR A 33 17.68 5.92 -18.37
N PRO A 34 17.41 4.59 -18.28
CA PRO A 34 16.09 3.99 -18.20
C PRO A 34 15.39 4.30 -16.87
N VAL A 35 14.06 4.49 -16.90
CA VAL A 35 13.25 4.71 -15.68
C VAL A 35 13.45 3.54 -14.72
N ASN A 36 13.75 3.83 -13.47
CA ASN A 36 14.14 2.83 -12.48
C ASN A 36 13.05 1.78 -12.22
N GLN A 37 11.81 2.23 -12.06
CA GLN A 37 10.67 1.37 -11.80
C GLN A 37 9.45 1.86 -12.58
N TYR A 38 8.84 0.98 -13.37
CA TYR A 38 7.63 1.26 -14.12
C TYR A 38 6.49 0.37 -13.66
N ILE A 39 5.36 0.97 -13.28
CA ILE A 39 4.23 0.27 -12.66
C ILE A 39 2.98 0.49 -13.50
N GLY A 40 2.28 -0.60 -13.83
CA GLY A 40 1.04 -0.53 -14.60
C GLY A 40 0.22 -1.80 -14.52
N GLY A 41 -1.04 -1.74 -14.97
CA GLY A 41 -1.91 -2.90 -15.02
C GLY A 41 -1.48 -3.91 -16.11
N ILE A 42 -1.87 -5.16 -15.93
CA ILE A 42 -1.54 -6.26 -16.84
C ILE A 42 -2.07 -6.01 -18.28
N GLU A 43 -3.18 -5.27 -18.42
CA GLU A 43 -3.76 -4.91 -19.72
C GLU A 43 -2.84 -4.00 -20.56
N HIS A 44 -1.88 -3.30 -19.93
CA HIS A 44 -0.90 -2.46 -20.61
C HIS A 44 0.40 -3.20 -20.94
N ALA A 45 0.57 -4.42 -20.44
CA ALA A 45 1.82 -5.19 -20.57
C ALA A 45 2.17 -5.54 -22.02
N VAL A 46 1.20 -5.63 -22.92
CA VAL A 46 1.44 -5.99 -24.33
C VAL A 46 1.54 -4.75 -25.20
N MET A 47 0.41 -4.05 -25.48
CA MET A 47 0.40 -2.97 -26.46
C MET A 47 1.21 -1.75 -26.02
N HIS A 48 0.91 -1.19 -24.86
CA HIS A 48 1.58 0.01 -24.39
C HIS A 48 3.11 -0.19 -24.25
N LEU A 49 3.54 -1.27 -23.61
CA LEU A 49 4.99 -1.52 -23.44
C LEU A 49 5.70 -1.78 -24.77
N LEU A 50 5.03 -2.43 -25.73
CA LEU A 50 5.59 -2.63 -27.07
C LEU A 50 5.80 -1.29 -27.77
N TYR A 51 4.81 -0.40 -27.74
CA TYR A 51 4.92 0.93 -28.34
C TYR A 51 5.96 1.80 -27.62
N ALA A 52 5.98 1.81 -26.28
CA ALA A 52 6.96 2.57 -25.52
C ALA A 52 8.40 2.15 -25.85
N ARG A 53 8.64 0.83 -25.95
CA ARG A 53 9.97 0.30 -26.39
C ARG A 53 10.29 0.68 -27.81
N PHE A 54 9.33 0.59 -28.75
CA PHE A 54 9.53 0.96 -30.14
C PHE A 54 9.88 2.44 -30.29
N PHE A 55 9.10 3.32 -29.66
CA PHE A 55 9.35 4.76 -29.66
C PHE A 55 10.71 5.11 -29.05
N HIS A 56 11.03 4.52 -27.89
CA HIS A 56 12.33 4.75 -27.25
C HIS A 56 13.51 4.37 -28.13
N LYS A 57 13.44 3.18 -28.77
CA LYS A 57 14.50 2.74 -29.70
C LYS A 57 14.59 3.62 -30.95
N SER A 58 13.46 4.08 -31.48
CA SER A 58 13.45 5.02 -32.61
C SER A 58 14.05 6.38 -32.21
N LEU A 59 13.74 6.90 -31.03
CA LEU A 59 14.33 8.13 -30.52
C LEU A 59 15.84 7.97 -30.25
N ARG A 60 16.29 6.81 -29.79
CA ARG A 60 17.72 6.50 -29.67
C ARG A 60 18.40 6.53 -31.04
N ASP A 61 17.84 5.86 -32.04
CA ASP A 61 18.42 5.80 -33.39
C ASP A 61 18.46 7.19 -34.06
N LEU A 62 17.56 8.09 -33.65
CA LEU A 62 17.56 9.51 -34.06
C LEU A 62 18.47 10.41 -33.19
N GLY A 63 19.12 9.86 -32.16
CA GLY A 63 20.07 10.58 -31.31
C GLY A 63 19.45 11.41 -30.18
N TYR A 64 18.16 11.22 -29.87
CA TYR A 64 17.48 11.94 -28.78
C TYR A 64 17.72 11.34 -27.39
N VAL A 65 18.02 10.05 -27.29
CA VAL A 65 18.38 9.34 -26.06
C VAL A 65 19.49 8.33 -26.34
N ASP A 66 20.28 7.97 -25.34
CA ASP A 66 21.39 7.02 -25.50
C ASP A 66 21.06 5.59 -25.00
N THR A 67 20.00 5.44 -24.21
CA THR A 67 19.63 4.16 -23.57
C THR A 67 18.86 3.24 -24.55
N ASN A 68 19.04 1.92 -24.36
CA ASN A 68 18.43 0.91 -25.24
C ASN A 68 17.00 0.54 -24.86
N GLU A 69 16.64 0.67 -23.57
CA GLU A 69 15.33 0.31 -23.06
C GLU A 69 14.77 1.46 -22.21
N PRO A 70 13.45 1.73 -22.29
CA PRO A 70 12.84 2.83 -21.56
C PRO A 70 12.78 2.58 -20.05
N PHE A 71 12.65 1.32 -19.62
CA PHE A 71 12.39 0.93 -18.23
C PHE A 71 13.38 -0.12 -17.76
N LYS A 72 13.91 0.04 -16.53
CA LYS A 72 14.86 -0.89 -15.92
C LYS A 72 14.16 -2.06 -15.24
N LYS A 73 13.07 -1.78 -14.52
CA LYS A 73 12.21 -2.77 -13.87
C LYS A 73 10.75 -2.50 -14.20
N LEU A 74 9.99 -3.56 -14.40
CA LEU A 74 8.54 -3.51 -14.63
C LEU A 74 7.84 -4.20 -13.45
N LEU A 75 6.78 -3.58 -12.95
CA LEU A 75 5.82 -4.21 -12.06
C LEU A 75 4.46 -4.22 -12.76
N THR A 76 4.02 -5.40 -13.16
CA THR A 76 2.72 -5.59 -13.78
C THR A 76 1.70 -5.93 -12.70
N GLN A 77 0.81 -4.97 -12.40
CA GLN A 77 -0.19 -5.13 -11.35
C GLN A 77 -1.29 -6.10 -11.78
N GLY A 78 -1.71 -6.95 -10.83
CA GLY A 78 -2.89 -7.80 -10.97
C GLY A 78 -4.19 -6.98 -11.03
N MET A 79 -5.25 -7.63 -11.47
CA MET A 79 -6.57 -7.02 -11.56
C MET A 79 -7.28 -7.01 -10.22
N VAL A 80 -8.10 -5.96 -9.99
CA VAL A 80 -9.06 -5.96 -8.87
C VAL A 80 -10.34 -6.62 -9.35
N LEU A 81 -10.75 -7.66 -8.64
CA LEU A 81 -11.95 -8.45 -8.91
C LEU A 81 -13.05 -8.09 -7.92
N GLY A 82 -14.29 -8.16 -8.39
CA GLY A 82 -15.46 -8.00 -7.54
C GLY A 82 -16.64 -8.81 -8.06
N PRO A 83 -17.65 -9.07 -7.20
CA PRO A 83 -18.85 -9.76 -7.62
C PRO A 83 -19.64 -8.91 -8.60
N SER A 84 -20.06 -9.50 -9.70
CA SER A 84 -20.99 -8.92 -10.66
C SER A 84 -22.34 -9.64 -10.61
N PHE A 85 -23.43 -8.92 -10.84
CA PHE A 85 -24.79 -9.39 -10.72
C PHE A 85 -25.54 -9.17 -12.04
N TYR A 86 -25.69 -10.20 -12.83
CA TYR A 86 -26.36 -10.09 -14.13
C TYR A 86 -27.82 -10.55 -14.05
N SER A 87 -28.76 -9.68 -14.42
CA SER A 87 -30.18 -10.01 -14.59
C SER A 87 -30.43 -10.51 -16.00
N GLN A 88 -30.97 -11.72 -16.13
CA GLN A 88 -31.39 -12.29 -17.43
C GLN A 88 -32.64 -11.62 -17.94
N ASN A 89 -33.56 -11.23 -17.05
CA ASN A 89 -34.80 -10.57 -17.39
C ASN A 89 -34.57 -9.16 -17.93
N GLU A 90 -33.72 -8.36 -17.25
CA GLU A 90 -33.38 -7.00 -17.65
C GLU A 90 -32.23 -6.95 -18.68
N ARG A 91 -31.54 -8.07 -18.92
CA ARG A 91 -30.36 -8.20 -19.81
C ARG A 91 -29.27 -7.18 -19.52
N ARG A 92 -29.02 -6.90 -18.23
CA ARG A 92 -28.00 -5.95 -17.78
C ARG A 92 -27.36 -6.39 -16.47
N TYR A 93 -26.22 -5.81 -16.19
CA TYR A 93 -25.61 -5.88 -14.87
C TYR A 93 -26.28 -4.91 -13.90
N LEU A 94 -26.61 -5.40 -12.71
CA LEU A 94 -27.17 -4.61 -11.62
C LEU A 94 -26.06 -4.09 -10.72
N PHE A 95 -26.28 -2.95 -10.07
CA PHE A 95 -25.40 -2.50 -8.99
C PHE A 95 -25.61 -3.37 -7.74
N PRO A 96 -24.58 -3.52 -6.86
CA PRO A 96 -24.75 -4.27 -5.60
C PRO A 96 -25.94 -3.81 -4.76
N ARG A 97 -26.27 -2.52 -4.78
CA ARG A 97 -27.44 -1.94 -4.09
C ARG A 97 -28.79 -2.34 -4.67
N GLU A 98 -28.85 -2.90 -5.88
CA GLU A 98 -30.07 -3.41 -6.52
C GLU A 98 -30.26 -4.91 -6.26
N ALA A 99 -29.32 -5.55 -5.56
CA ALA A 99 -29.34 -6.97 -5.21
C ALA A 99 -29.54 -7.18 -3.71
N GLU A 100 -30.33 -8.18 -3.33
CA GLU A 100 -30.44 -8.69 -1.98
C GLU A 100 -29.85 -10.12 -1.90
N PHE A 101 -29.34 -10.48 -0.74
CA PHE A 101 -28.72 -11.78 -0.54
C PHE A 101 -29.57 -12.63 0.38
N LYS A 102 -29.93 -13.85 -0.08
CA LYS A 102 -30.67 -14.84 0.68
C LYS A 102 -30.06 -16.21 0.43
N ASP A 103 -29.77 -16.94 1.49
CA ASP A 103 -29.22 -18.32 1.43
C ASP A 103 -28.01 -18.47 0.49
N GLY A 104 -27.11 -17.48 0.49
CA GLY A 104 -25.88 -17.48 -0.33
C GLY A 104 -26.09 -17.14 -1.81
N LYS A 105 -27.31 -16.76 -2.22
CA LYS A 105 -27.67 -16.36 -3.58
C LYS A 105 -28.06 -14.89 -3.63
N ALA A 106 -27.81 -14.25 -4.77
CA ALA A 106 -28.23 -12.88 -5.03
C ALA A 106 -29.54 -12.82 -5.82
N PHE A 107 -30.45 -11.94 -5.40
CA PHE A 107 -31.74 -11.72 -6.04
C PHE A 107 -31.92 -10.24 -6.36
N SER A 108 -32.58 -9.94 -7.48
CA SER A 108 -32.99 -8.58 -7.81
C SER A 108 -34.03 -8.08 -6.82
N ILE A 109 -33.77 -6.97 -6.14
CA ILE A 109 -34.75 -6.34 -5.23
C ILE A 109 -36.05 -5.97 -5.96
N LYS A 110 -35.91 -5.57 -7.23
CA LYS A 110 -37.04 -5.10 -8.04
C LYS A 110 -37.92 -6.24 -8.58
N THR A 111 -37.30 -7.34 -9.01
CA THR A 111 -38.03 -8.42 -9.74
C THR A 111 -38.12 -9.73 -8.97
N GLY A 112 -37.35 -9.90 -7.90
CA GLY A 112 -37.23 -11.16 -7.19
C GLY A 112 -36.48 -12.26 -7.96
N GLU A 113 -35.92 -11.94 -9.13
CA GLU A 113 -35.17 -12.87 -9.98
C GLU A 113 -33.84 -13.27 -9.31
N GLU A 114 -33.50 -14.56 -9.35
CA GLU A 114 -32.15 -15.02 -8.99
C GLU A 114 -31.14 -14.52 -10.01
N LEU A 115 -30.10 -13.78 -9.56
CA LEU A 115 -29.09 -13.16 -10.41
C LEU A 115 -27.95 -14.12 -10.69
N VAL A 116 -27.41 -14.05 -11.90
CA VAL A 116 -26.16 -14.75 -12.22
C VAL A 116 -25.01 -13.99 -11.57
N THR A 117 -24.36 -14.60 -10.57
CA THR A 117 -23.25 -14.00 -9.84
C THR A 117 -21.91 -14.57 -10.32
N LYS A 118 -20.94 -13.69 -10.61
CA LYS A 118 -19.56 -14.05 -10.95
C LYS A 118 -18.59 -13.09 -10.27
N VAL A 119 -17.43 -13.63 -9.85
CA VAL A 119 -16.29 -12.79 -9.45
C VAL A 119 -15.46 -12.54 -10.70
N GLU A 120 -15.34 -11.27 -11.08
CA GLU A 120 -14.64 -10.88 -12.30
C GLU A 120 -14.08 -9.47 -12.20
N LYS A 121 -13.22 -9.08 -13.16
CA LYS A 121 -12.60 -7.75 -13.20
C LYS A 121 -13.60 -6.64 -12.98
N MET A 122 -13.32 -5.74 -12.04
CA MET A 122 -14.13 -4.54 -11.81
C MET A 122 -14.14 -3.64 -13.05
N SER A 123 -15.33 -3.26 -13.49
CA SER A 123 -15.50 -2.34 -14.62
C SER A 123 -16.82 -1.58 -14.51
N LYS A 124 -16.85 -0.38 -15.10
CA LYS A 124 -18.08 0.44 -15.19
C LYS A 124 -19.21 -0.29 -15.92
N SER A 125 -18.89 -1.07 -16.97
CA SER A 125 -19.88 -1.81 -17.75
C SER A 125 -20.55 -2.96 -16.99
N LYS A 126 -19.93 -3.44 -15.92
CA LYS A 126 -20.45 -4.53 -15.08
C LYS A 126 -21.05 -4.05 -13.76
N ASN A 127 -21.01 -2.75 -13.51
CA ASN A 127 -21.51 -2.13 -12.29
C ASN A 127 -20.99 -2.76 -10.98
N ASN A 128 -19.81 -3.39 -11.03
CA ASN A 128 -19.19 -4.11 -9.91
C ASN A 128 -17.99 -3.38 -9.33
N GLY A 129 -17.76 -2.14 -9.73
CA GLY A 129 -16.73 -1.28 -9.12
C GLY A 129 -17.19 -0.75 -7.78
N VAL A 130 -16.21 -0.46 -6.92
CA VAL A 130 -16.40 0.24 -5.64
C VAL A 130 -15.99 1.69 -5.81
N ASP A 131 -16.79 2.60 -5.28
CA ASP A 131 -16.48 4.03 -5.32
C ASP A 131 -15.40 4.35 -4.26
N PRO A 132 -14.20 4.78 -4.68
CA PRO A 132 -13.14 5.14 -3.74
C PRO A 132 -13.52 6.28 -2.79
N GLU A 133 -14.36 7.23 -3.23
CA GLU A 133 -14.78 8.36 -2.42
C GLU A 133 -15.66 7.91 -1.25
N GLU A 134 -16.60 6.99 -1.49
CA GLU A 134 -17.43 6.40 -0.44
C GLU A 134 -16.56 5.62 0.57
N ILE A 135 -15.60 4.83 0.08
CA ILE A 135 -14.68 4.06 0.93
C ILE A 135 -13.81 4.99 1.79
N VAL A 136 -13.25 6.04 1.21
CA VAL A 136 -12.42 7.00 1.96
C VAL A 136 -13.24 7.75 3.00
N LYS A 137 -14.49 8.07 2.70
CA LYS A 137 -15.40 8.75 3.65
C LYS A 137 -15.76 7.87 4.84
N GLU A 138 -15.97 6.58 4.63
CA GLU A 138 -16.40 5.64 5.67
C GLU A 138 -15.23 5.07 6.48
N TYR A 139 -14.13 4.66 5.82
CA TYR A 139 -13.02 3.94 6.44
C TYR A 139 -11.71 4.74 6.51
N GLY A 140 -11.62 5.86 5.80
CA GLY A 140 -10.40 6.64 5.67
C GLY A 140 -9.46 6.12 4.58
N ALA A 141 -8.62 7.01 4.06
CA ALA A 141 -7.68 6.70 2.98
C ALA A 141 -6.64 5.64 3.40
N ASP A 142 -6.11 5.72 4.61
CA ASP A 142 -5.10 4.79 5.10
C ASP A 142 -5.61 3.36 5.24
N SER A 143 -6.87 3.18 5.67
CA SER A 143 -7.48 1.85 5.74
C SER A 143 -7.62 1.22 4.35
N SER A 144 -8.00 2.02 3.36
CA SER A 144 -8.10 1.59 1.96
C SER A 144 -6.73 1.20 1.40
N ARG A 145 -5.69 2.01 1.67
CA ARG A 145 -4.31 1.74 1.27
C ARG A 145 -3.78 0.45 1.90
N VAL A 146 -3.92 0.33 3.23
CA VAL A 146 -3.47 -0.86 3.97
C VAL A 146 -4.19 -2.11 3.47
N PHE A 147 -5.51 -2.05 3.26
CA PHE A 147 -6.27 -3.18 2.72
C PHE A 147 -5.74 -3.59 1.34
N THR A 148 -5.60 -2.65 0.41
CA THR A 148 -5.16 -2.93 -0.96
C THR A 148 -3.76 -3.55 -1.00
N LEU A 149 -2.83 -3.06 -0.18
CA LEU A 149 -1.45 -3.54 -0.14
C LEU A 149 -1.28 -4.83 0.67
N PHE A 150 -2.23 -5.12 1.58
CA PHE A 150 -2.20 -6.31 2.43
C PHE A 150 -2.90 -7.52 1.80
N ALA A 151 -3.98 -7.31 1.06
CA ALA A 151 -4.87 -8.39 0.61
C ALA A 151 -4.22 -9.32 -0.41
N ALA A 152 -3.29 -8.82 -1.24
CA ALA A 152 -2.53 -9.63 -2.20
C ALA A 152 -1.18 -8.99 -2.53
N PRO A 153 -0.18 -9.78 -2.96
CA PRO A 153 1.01 -9.23 -3.62
C PRO A 153 0.58 -8.41 -4.85
N PRO A 154 1.30 -7.31 -5.18
CA PRO A 154 0.85 -6.40 -6.25
C PRO A 154 0.71 -7.04 -7.64
N GLU A 155 1.41 -8.12 -7.91
CA GLU A 155 1.34 -8.87 -9.18
C GLU A 155 0.14 -9.83 -9.27
N LYS A 156 -0.51 -10.10 -8.13
CA LYS A 156 -1.63 -11.04 -8.06
C LYS A 156 -2.97 -10.32 -8.16
N GLU A 157 -3.99 -11.07 -8.57
CA GLU A 157 -5.34 -10.58 -8.54
C GLU A 157 -5.80 -10.34 -7.09
N LEU A 158 -6.48 -9.22 -6.89
CA LEU A 158 -7.07 -8.82 -5.62
C LEU A 158 -8.59 -9.00 -5.71
N GLU A 159 -9.16 -9.90 -4.92
CA GLU A 159 -10.60 -9.93 -4.71
C GLU A 159 -11.02 -8.91 -3.65
N TRP A 160 -11.83 -7.95 -4.04
CA TRP A 160 -12.32 -6.91 -3.14
C TRP A 160 -13.23 -7.48 -2.07
N ASN A 161 -12.90 -7.25 -0.81
CA ASN A 161 -13.59 -7.80 0.35
C ASN A 161 -13.80 -6.73 1.43
N MET A 162 -15.05 -6.36 1.68
CA MET A 162 -15.41 -5.35 2.70
C MET A 162 -15.02 -5.77 4.12
N ASN A 163 -15.03 -7.08 4.44
CA ASN A 163 -14.57 -7.57 5.74
C ASN A 163 -13.07 -7.36 5.93
N GLY A 164 -12.28 -7.54 4.88
CA GLY A 164 -10.85 -7.24 4.87
C GLY A 164 -10.58 -5.75 5.07
N LEU A 165 -11.34 -4.88 4.40
CA LEU A 165 -11.26 -3.44 4.59
C LEU A 165 -11.60 -3.02 6.04
N ALA A 166 -12.68 -3.56 6.59
CA ALA A 166 -13.02 -3.35 8.01
C ALA A 166 -11.94 -3.88 8.96
N GLY A 167 -11.22 -4.95 8.57
CA GLY A 167 -10.05 -5.46 9.28
C GLY A 167 -8.89 -4.46 9.28
N ALA A 168 -8.58 -3.87 8.13
CA ALA A 168 -7.56 -2.83 8.01
C ALA A 168 -7.91 -1.59 8.84
N TYR A 169 -9.17 -1.15 8.80
CA TYR A 169 -9.66 -0.05 9.62
C TYR A 169 -9.47 -0.31 11.13
N ARG A 170 -9.84 -1.51 11.62
CA ARG A 170 -9.61 -1.88 13.02
C ARG A 170 -8.13 -1.90 13.40
N PHE A 171 -7.26 -2.37 12.50
CA PHE A 171 -5.81 -2.35 12.72
C PHE A 171 -5.28 -0.92 12.87
N ILE A 172 -5.64 -0.02 11.96
CA ILE A 172 -5.22 1.40 12.00
C ILE A 172 -5.71 2.08 13.30
N ASN A 173 -6.97 1.86 13.68
CA ASN A 173 -7.51 2.42 14.92
C ASN A 173 -6.81 1.87 16.19
N ARG A 174 -6.50 0.57 16.22
CA ARG A 174 -5.74 -0.02 17.33
C ARG A 174 -4.34 0.58 17.45
N LEU A 175 -3.67 0.77 16.32
CA LEU A 175 -2.36 1.43 16.29
C LEU A 175 -2.46 2.85 16.83
N TYR A 176 -3.40 3.63 16.29
CA TYR A 176 -3.64 5.01 16.73
C TYR A 176 -3.90 5.10 18.24
N LEU A 177 -4.83 4.31 18.75
CA LEU A 177 -5.17 4.32 20.18
C LEU A 177 -4.02 3.85 21.07
N LEU A 178 -3.22 2.90 20.63
CA LEU A 178 -2.07 2.43 21.41
C LEU A 178 -1.00 3.51 21.50
N VAL A 179 -0.67 4.18 20.39
CA VAL A 179 0.37 5.22 20.37
C VAL A 179 -0.12 6.49 21.07
N SER A 180 -1.30 7.03 20.71
CA SER A 180 -1.85 8.24 21.32
C SER A 180 -2.12 8.09 22.82
N GLY A 181 -2.55 6.91 23.26
CA GLY A 181 -2.77 6.60 24.68
C GLY A 181 -1.49 6.48 25.51
N THR A 182 -0.32 6.56 24.86
CA THR A 182 1.00 6.53 25.53
C THR A 182 1.89 7.74 25.16
N ALA A 183 1.28 8.82 24.67
CA ALA A 183 1.97 10.04 24.24
C ALA A 183 2.84 10.69 25.33
N GLU A 184 2.53 10.48 26.60
CA GLU A 184 3.34 10.94 27.74
C GLU A 184 4.79 10.41 27.74
N PHE A 185 5.03 9.30 27.02
CA PHE A 185 6.36 8.73 26.83
C PHE A 185 7.13 9.35 25.66
N SER A 186 6.48 10.20 24.85
CA SER A 186 7.04 10.84 23.65
C SER A 186 7.62 12.24 23.91
N ASP A 187 7.79 12.67 25.18
CA ASP A 187 8.29 14.00 25.53
C ASP A 187 9.67 14.27 24.90
N HIS A 188 9.68 15.17 23.89
CA HIS A 188 10.83 15.53 23.06
C HIS A 188 11.98 16.21 23.81
N ASN A 189 11.80 16.57 25.09
CA ASN A 189 12.81 17.25 25.91
C ASN A 189 13.82 16.31 26.58
N ALA A 190 13.64 15.00 26.51
CA ALA A 190 14.71 14.06 26.91
C ALA A 190 15.75 14.02 25.81
N LYS A 191 16.79 14.86 25.90
CA LYS A 191 17.98 14.81 25.05
C LYS A 191 18.42 13.36 24.92
N SER A 192 18.50 12.88 23.67
CA SER A 192 19.19 11.64 23.33
C SER A 192 20.62 11.74 23.83
N GLU A 193 20.88 11.34 25.04
CA GLU A 193 22.24 11.11 25.51
C GLU A 193 22.74 9.87 24.77
N ASN A 194 23.59 10.08 23.77
CA ASN A 194 24.38 9.03 23.12
C ASN A 194 25.23 8.33 24.18
N HIS A 195 24.69 7.30 24.79
CA HIS A 195 25.43 6.46 25.74
C HIS A 195 26.01 5.22 25.02
N TYR A 196 27.08 5.42 24.27
CA TYR A 196 28.06 4.36 24.09
C TYR A 196 28.77 4.17 25.43
N GLY A 197 28.37 3.18 26.21
CA GLY A 197 29.03 2.83 27.48
C GLY A 197 28.13 2.84 28.71
N VAL A 198 27.01 2.13 28.67
CA VAL A 198 26.19 1.91 29.86
C VAL A 198 26.46 0.52 30.42
N GLU A 199 26.79 0.46 31.73
CA GLU A 199 26.73 -0.76 32.52
C GLU A 199 25.48 -1.56 32.17
N LEU A 200 25.65 -2.85 31.86
CA LEU A 200 24.56 -3.82 31.62
C LEU A 200 23.73 -3.97 32.92
N LYS A 201 22.88 -2.97 33.22
CA LYS A 201 21.82 -3.18 34.20
C LYS A 201 20.96 -4.33 33.67
N LYS A 202 20.70 -5.31 34.54
CA LYS A 202 19.83 -6.47 34.21
C LYS A 202 18.55 -5.94 33.57
N ARG A 203 18.46 -6.09 32.24
CA ARG A 203 17.24 -5.80 31.50
C ARG A 203 16.17 -6.78 31.93
N ASN A 204 14.95 -6.33 32.00
CA ASN A 204 13.81 -7.21 32.17
C ASN A 204 13.68 -8.12 30.94
N GLN A 205 13.35 -9.38 31.11
CA GLN A 205 13.16 -10.32 30.01
C GLN A 205 12.14 -9.80 28.98
N LYS A 206 11.08 -9.12 29.43
CA LYS A 206 10.08 -8.52 28.53
C LYS A 206 10.64 -7.39 27.66
N ASP A 207 11.55 -6.60 28.20
CA ASP A 207 12.27 -5.55 27.48
C ASP A 207 13.10 -6.14 26.34
N GLU A 208 13.78 -7.26 26.58
CA GLU A 208 14.58 -7.96 25.57
C GLU A 208 13.67 -8.59 24.50
N GLU A 209 12.56 -9.18 24.88
CA GLU A 209 11.58 -9.81 23.97
C GLU A 209 10.98 -8.78 22.99
N ILE A 210 10.51 -7.63 23.49
CA ILE A 210 9.91 -6.61 22.61
C ILE A 210 10.95 -5.95 21.70
N GLN A 211 12.15 -5.69 22.20
CA GLN A 211 13.26 -5.15 21.39
C GLN A 211 13.67 -6.12 20.28
N LYS A 212 13.80 -7.41 20.61
CA LYS A 212 14.06 -8.45 19.61
C LYS A 212 12.99 -8.50 18.54
N LYS A 213 11.69 -8.48 18.93
CA LYS A 213 10.57 -8.48 17.99
C LYS A 213 10.62 -7.23 17.10
N LEU A 214 10.89 -6.06 17.67
CA LEU A 214 11.04 -4.82 16.90
C LEU A 214 12.11 -4.95 15.82
N HIS A 215 13.32 -5.39 16.17
CA HIS A 215 14.41 -5.52 15.21
C HIS A 215 14.14 -6.59 14.14
N GLN A 216 13.48 -7.69 14.51
CA GLN A 216 13.02 -8.70 13.56
C GLN A 216 12.00 -8.12 12.59
N THR A 217 11.07 -7.29 13.08
CA THR A 217 10.06 -6.61 12.25
C THR A 217 10.71 -5.60 11.32
N VAL A 218 11.64 -4.76 11.82
CA VAL A 218 12.41 -3.81 10.97
C VAL A 218 13.09 -4.56 9.83
N LYS A 219 13.84 -5.62 10.14
CA LYS A 219 14.50 -6.44 9.13
C LYS A 219 13.49 -7.00 8.11
N LYS A 220 12.40 -7.59 8.60
CA LYS A 220 11.38 -8.22 7.74
C LYS A 220 10.70 -7.23 6.81
N VAL A 221 10.35 -6.03 7.31
CA VAL A 221 9.74 -4.97 6.50
C VAL A 221 10.72 -4.46 5.45
N THR A 222 11.98 -4.21 5.83
CA THR A 222 13.02 -3.74 4.90
C THR A 222 13.21 -4.73 3.76
N GLU A 223 13.49 -6.00 4.06
CA GLU A 223 13.68 -7.05 3.06
C GLU A 223 12.45 -7.23 2.16
N SER A 224 11.24 -7.17 2.74
CA SER A 224 10.00 -7.32 1.97
C SER A 224 9.74 -6.19 0.97
N ILE A 225 10.24 -4.97 1.24
CA ILE A 225 10.08 -3.83 0.34
C ILE A 225 11.20 -3.80 -0.71
N GLU A 226 12.46 -4.08 -0.32
CA GLU A 226 13.62 -3.96 -1.20
C GLU A 226 13.61 -4.98 -2.33
N ASP A 227 13.23 -6.22 -2.05
CA ASP A 227 13.37 -7.31 -3.02
C ASP A 227 12.27 -7.30 -4.08
N ASP A 228 11.01 -7.55 -3.70
CA ASP A 228 9.92 -7.80 -4.65
C ASP A 228 8.58 -7.13 -4.26
N PHE A 229 8.61 -6.05 -3.50
CA PHE A 229 7.39 -5.34 -3.06
C PHE A 229 6.37 -6.24 -2.35
N HIS A 230 6.82 -7.15 -1.48
CA HIS A 230 5.94 -8.00 -0.67
C HIS A 230 5.27 -7.20 0.46
N PHE A 231 4.47 -6.21 0.09
CA PHE A 231 3.80 -5.30 1.03
C PHE A 231 2.90 -6.02 2.04
N ASN A 232 2.21 -7.07 1.59
CA ASN A 232 1.38 -7.90 2.45
C ASN A 232 2.19 -8.53 3.60
N THR A 233 3.40 -9.00 3.32
CA THR A 233 4.30 -9.57 4.32
C THR A 233 4.83 -8.50 5.27
N ALA A 234 5.17 -7.31 4.75
CA ALA A 234 5.61 -6.17 5.56
C ALA A 234 4.51 -5.72 6.53
N ILE A 235 3.28 -5.52 6.03
CA ILE A 235 2.13 -5.12 6.85
C ILE A 235 1.80 -6.19 7.91
N ALA A 236 1.82 -7.48 7.53
CA ALA A 236 1.61 -8.57 8.48
C ALA A 236 2.61 -8.53 9.65
N ALA A 237 3.90 -8.27 9.36
CA ALA A 237 4.93 -8.16 10.38
C ALA A 237 4.67 -6.99 11.36
N VAL A 238 4.16 -5.84 10.86
CA VAL A 238 3.76 -4.72 11.71
C VAL A 238 2.50 -5.06 12.53
N MET A 239 1.54 -5.79 11.95
CA MET A 239 0.36 -6.26 12.71
C MET A 239 0.74 -7.20 13.86
N GLU A 240 1.69 -8.10 13.64
CA GLU A 240 2.24 -8.96 14.70
C GLU A 240 2.95 -8.15 15.78
N LEU A 241 3.81 -7.20 15.38
CA LEU A 241 4.48 -6.30 16.32
C LEU A 241 3.46 -5.54 17.19
N LEU A 242 2.36 -5.04 16.61
CA LEU A 242 1.29 -4.35 17.35
C LEU A 242 0.64 -5.26 18.42
N ASN A 243 0.51 -6.56 18.15
CA ASN A 243 0.01 -7.51 19.16
C ASN A 243 0.99 -7.64 20.33
N ASP A 244 2.29 -7.78 20.05
CA ASP A 244 3.33 -7.88 21.08
C ASP A 244 3.45 -6.56 21.86
N MET A 245 3.33 -5.40 21.19
CA MET A 245 3.26 -4.08 21.82
C MET A 245 2.08 -3.96 22.78
N THR A 246 0.92 -4.46 22.38
CA THR A 246 -0.28 -4.44 23.24
C THR A 246 -0.06 -5.25 24.50
N THR A 247 0.56 -6.44 24.37
CA THR A 247 0.89 -7.30 25.52
C THR A 247 1.94 -6.64 26.40
N TYR A 248 3.02 -6.12 25.83
CA TYR A 248 4.08 -5.43 26.57
C TYR A 248 3.54 -4.21 27.32
N LYS A 249 2.65 -3.42 26.69
CA LYS A 249 1.97 -2.30 27.35
C LYS A 249 1.25 -2.76 28.62
N GLN A 250 0.41 -3.78 28.52
CA GLN A 250 -0.35 -4.31 29.67
C GLN A 250 0.54 -4.88 30.78
N GLU A 251 1.60 -5.57 30.41
CA GLU A 251 2.46 -6.30 31.36
C GLU A 251 3.56 -5.43 32.00
N VAL A 252 4.00 -4.36 31.32
CA VAL A 252 5.15 -3.54 31.74
C VAL A 252 4.78 -2.06 31.87
N ILE A 253 4.15 -1.47 30.83
CA ILE A 253 3.93 -0.01 30.77
C ILE A 253 2.78 0.44 31.67
N ASP A 254 1.71 -0.33 31.77
CA ASP A 254 0.55 0.02 32.63
C ASP A 254 0.78 -0.34 34.13
N LYS A 255 2.03 -0.55 34.55
CA LYS A 255 2.37 -0.85 35.97
C LYS A 255 2.88 0.38 36.71
N ASP A 256 2.67 0.43 38.03
CA ASP A 256 2.95 1.59 38.88
C ASP A 256 4.46 1.95 38.95
N ASN A 257 5.38 1.02 38.70
CA ASN A 257 6.82 1.21 38.84
C ASN A 257 7.59 0.83 37.58
N ILE A 258 7.41 1.62 36.51
CA ILE A 258 8.11 1.39 35.23
C ILE A 258 9.55 1.86 35.36
N SER A 259 10.51 1.02 34.96
CA SER A 259 11.92 1.39 34.92
C SER A 259 12.19 2.46 33.84
N SER A 260 13.20 3.30 34.05
CA SER A 260 13.66 4.26 33.04
C SER A 260 14.09 3.58 31.73
N GLU A 261 14.63 2.38 31.83
CA GLU A 261 15.04 1.59 30.67
C GLU A 261 13.82 1.09 29.86
N SER A 262 12.80 0.55 30.53
CA SER A 262 11.55 0.12 29.86
C SER A 262 10.86 1.29 29.16
N LYS A 263 10.90 2.50 29.74
CA LYS A 263 10.36 3.72 29.10
C LYS A 263 11.13 4.09 27.83
N LYS A 264 12.46 3.99 27.84
CA LYS A 264 13.29 4.24 26.65
C LYS A 264 13.01 3.22 25.53
N ILE A 265 12.94 1.96 25.91
CA ILE A 265 12.62 0.88 24.95
C ILE A 265 11.23 1.09 24.35
N TRP A 266 10.25 1.44 25.19
CA TRP A 266 8.89 1.72 24.71
C TRP A 266 8.84 2.86 23.69
N ARG A 267 9.55 3.97 23.98
CA ARG A 267 9.68 5.07 23.03
C ARG A 267 10.28 4.59 21.69
N GLU A 268 11.40 3.86 21.74
CA GLU A 268 12.01 3.33 20.52
C GLU A 268 11.05 2.45 19.72
N VAL A 269 10.25 1.61 20.39
CA VAL A 269 9.26 0.73 19.77
C VAL A 269 8.17 1.55 19.11
N LEU A 270 7.65 2.60 19.77
CA LEU A 270 6.63 3.48 19.21
C LEU A 270 7.14 4.20 17.95
N GLU A 271 8.27 4.90 18.06
CA GLU A 271 8.87 5.69 16.98
C GLU A 271 9.14 4.81 15.74
N LYS A 272 9.79 3.66 15.93
CA LYS A 272 10.08 2.76 14.81
C LYS A 272 8.83 2.13 14.22
N THR A 273 7.80 1.84 15.02
CA THR A 273 6.54 1.31 14.49
C THR A 273 5.82 2.33 13.62
N ILE A 274 5.81 3.62 14.01
CA ILE A 274 5.26 4.71 13.20
C ILE A 274 6.03 4.81 11.87
N LEU A 275 7.35 4.78 11.90
CA LEU A 275 8.18 4.83 10.69
C LEU A 275 7.94 3.62 9.77
N LEU A 276 7.74 2.42 10.34
CA LEU A 276 7.48 1.21 9.56
C LEU A 276 6.12 1.22 8.88
N ILE A 277 5.11 1.85 9.48
CA ILE A 277 3.77 1.93 8.89
C ILE A 277 3.60 3.11 7.92
N ALA A 278 4.44 4.14 8.01
CA ALA A 278 4.33 5.36 7.22
C ALA A 278 4.19 5.14 5.70
N PRO A 279 4.90 4.23 5.04
CA PRO A 279 4.71 3.97 3.60
C PRO A 279 3.31 3.46 3.25
N PHE A 280 2.65 2.78 4.18
CA PHE A 280 1.35 2.13 3.99
C PHE A 280 0.19 3.00 4.46
N ALA A 281 0.36 3.71 5.59
CA ALA A 281 -0.63 4.55 6.23
C ALA A 281 -0.04 5.93 6.59
N PRO A 282 0.24 6.78 5.58
CA PRO A 282 0.99 8.01 5.77
C PRO A 282 0.26 9.04 6.64
N HIS A 283 -1.07 9.16 6.54
CA HIS A 283 -1.82 10.19 7.29
C HIS A 283 -1.82 9.89 8.79
N VAL A 284 -2.04 8.64 9.16
CA VAL A 284 -2.00 8.21 10.58
C VAL A 284 -0.58 8.28 11.14
N ALA A 285 0.43 8.00 10.32
CA ALA A 285 1.82 8.08 10.73
C ALA A 285 2.28 9.54 10.93
N ASP A 286 1.77 10.48 10.14
CA ASP A 286 2.07 11.92 10.26
C ASP A 286 1.38 12.53 11.49
N GLU A 287 0.19 12.05 11.83
CA GLU A 287 -0.56 12.50 13.02
C GLU A 287 0.07 11.99 14.34
N LEU A 288 0.69 10.82 14.34
CA LEU A 288 1.26 10.18 15.54
C LEU A 288 2.70 10.60 15.81
#